data_533e1ee46e55b6108150bba6ee1b432a
#
_entry.id   533e1ee46e55b6108150bba6ee1b432a
#
_cell.length_a   1.000
_cell.length_b   1.000
_cell.length_c   1.000
_cell.angle_alpha   90.00
_cell.angle_beta   90.00
_cell.angle_gamma   90.00
#
_symmetry.space_group_name_H-M   'P 1'
#
loop_
_entity.id
_entity.type
_entity.pdbx_description
1 polymer ?
#
loop_
_entity_poly.entity_id
_entity_poly.type
_entity_poly.pdbx_seq_one_letter_code
_entity_poly.pdbx_strand_id
1 'polypeptide(L)'
;FYLYGIVVDQDLIEAKHWYEKAVEQNDVDAMQKLAYIYVLGESVAPNYEKASKLSDEPLKMNMPIAQYVKAYLMENGFYEKKNLNKALELYTKSALQGFEPAKEPVALARYNKEKQIDSLLNLKTIKRAETNYILGVEYIAGNLVKKNVKKGLNYLTTASSQGYAEAYLELGKIYKTGKVVRRNNKKATNYFKDAAILGCKEAESYLPSNK
;
A
#
# COMPACT_ATOMS: atom_id res chain seq x y z
N PHE A 1 -27.55 -18.45 7.38
CA PHE A 1 -27.31 -19.90 7.22
C PHE A 1 -26.94 -20.21 5.80
N TYR A 2 -27.72 -19.79 4.79
CA TYR A 2 -27.46 -20.08 3.37
C TYR A 2 -26.11 -19.53 2.84
N LEU A 3 -25.69 -18.33 3.26
CA LEU A 3 -24.47 -17.70 2.76
C LEU A 3 -23.18 -18.43 3.25
N TYR A 4 -23.20 -18.96 4.48
CA TYR A 4 -21.99 -19.55 5.07
C TYR A 4 -22.01 -21.08 5.13
N GLY A 5 -23.05 -21.73 4.64
CA GLY A 5 -23.15 -23.19 4.57
C GLY A 5 -23.00 -23.93 5.91
N ILE A 6 -23.41 -23.33 7.03
CA ILE A 6 -23.14 -23.86 8.37
C ILE A 6 -23.99 -25.08 8.70
N VAL A 7 -25.21 -25.16 8.18
CA VAL A 7 -26.19 -26.21 8.49
C VAL A 7 -26.69 -26.94 7.24
N VAL A 8 -26.70 -26.26 6.11
CA VAL A 8 -27.12 -26.78 4.79
C VAL A 8 -26.11 -26.36 3.77
N ASP A 9 -26.10 -27.01 2.63
CA ASP A 9 -25.28 -26.59 1.51
C ASP A 9 -25.57 -25.12 1.19
N GLN A 10 -24.49 -24.38 0.91
CA GLN A 10 -24.57 -22.95 0.61
C GLN A 10 -25.43 -22.72 -0.63
N ASP A 11 -26.58 -22.12 -0.46
CA ASP A 11 -27.49 -21.75 -1.56
C ASP A 11 -27.50 -20.23 -1.78
N LEU A 12 -26.63 -19.80 -2.70
CA LEU A 12 -26.49 -18.38 -3.04
C LEU A 12 -27.70 -17.82 -3.78
N ILE A 13 -28.47 -18.65 -4.48
CA ILE A 13 -29.68 -18.23 -5.19
C ILE A 13 -30.76 -17.91 -4.18
N GLU A 14 -30.99 -18.82 -3.21
CA GLU A 14 -31.97 -18.62 -2.15
C GLU A 14 -31.58 -17.45 -1.24
N ALA A 15 -30.31 -17.36 -0.86
CA ALA A 15 -29.79 -16.25 -0.08
C ALA A 15 -30.00 -14.90 -0.80
N LYS A 16 -29.70 -14.83 -2.11
CA LYS A 16 -29.95 -13.64 -2.92
C LYS A 16 -31.41 -13.21 -2.88
N HIS A 17 -32.35 -14.16 -3.08
CA HIS A 17 -33.77 -13.87 -3.07
C HIS A 17 -34.24 -13.23 -1.74
N TRP A 18 -33.79 -13.78 -0.62
CA TRP A 18 -34.15 -13.24 0.69
C TRP A 18 -33.50 -11.89 0.97
N TYR A 19 -32.25 -11.69 0.56
CA TYR A 19 -31.58 -10.38 0.70
C TYR A 19 -32.22 -9.33 -0.20
N GLU A 20 -32.67 -9.66 -1.42
CA GLU A 20 -33.40 -8.73 -2.27
C GLU A 20 -34.67 -8.22 -1.57
N LYS A 21 -35.46 -9.10 -0.97
CA LYS A 21 -36.64 -8.71 -0.18
C LYS A 21 -36.30 -7.83 1.02
N ALA A 22 -35.21 -8.10 1.71
CA ALA A 22 -34.78 -7.30 2.85
C ALA A 22 -34.26 -5.91 2.38
N VAL A 23 -33.57 -5.85 1.25
CA VAL A 23 -33.13 -4.59 0.65
C VAL A 23 -34.30 -3.68 0.26
N GLU A 24 -35.42 -4.24 -0.22
CA GLU A 24 -36.66 -3.48 -0.47
C GLU A 24 -37.20 -2.80 0.80
N GLN A 25 -36.86 -3.34 1.97
CA GLN A 25 -37.19 -2.77 3.27
C GLN A 25 -36.09 -1.87 3.85
N ASN A 26 -35.07 -1.51 3.03
CA ASN A 26 -33.90 -0.72 3.40
C ASN A 26 -33.01 -1.37 4.48
N ASP A 27 -32.97 -2.69 4.57
CA ASP A 27 -32.06 -3.40 5.47
C ASP A 27 -30.61 -3.27 4.98
N VAL A 28 -29.82 -2.49 5.71
CA VAL A 28 -28.42 -2.18 5.34
C VAL A 28 -27.50 -3.40 5.47
N ASP A 29 -27.79 -4.32 6.39
CA ASP A 29 -27.03 -5.57 6.52
C ASP A 29 -27.27 -6.48 5.31
N ALA A 30 -28.52 -6.56 4.85
CA ALA A 30 -28.86 -7.27 3.61
C ALA A 30 -28.21 -6.63 2.38
N MET A 31 -28.10 -5.29 2.32
CA MET A 31 -27.42 -4.59 1.21
C MET A 31 -25.98 -5.06 1.04
N GLN A 32 -25.16 -5.09 2.11
CA GLN A 32 -23.77 -5.53 2.01
C GLN A 32 -23.64 -7.01 1.63
N LYS A 33 -24.50 -7.87 2.14
CA LYS A 33 -24.49 -9.31 1.83
C LYS A 33 -24.92 -9.58 0.39
N LEU A 34 -25.93 -8.89 -0.10
CA LEU A 34 -26.35 -8.96 -1.50
C LEU A 34 -25.24 -8.44 -2.45
N ALA A 35 -24.58 -7.34 -2.07
CA ALA A 35 -23.43 -6.83 -2.80
C ALA A 35 -22.30 -7.86 -2.90
N TYR A 36 -22.04 -8.59 -1.84
CA TYR A 36 -21.03 -9.64 -1.81
C TYR A 36 -21.40 -10.81 -2.73
N ILE A 37 -22.66 -11.26 -2.76
CA ILE A 37 -23.14 -12.28 -3.70
C ILE A 37 -22.91 -11.85 -5.16
N TYR A 38 -23.18 -10.57 -5.50
CA TYR A 38 -22.91 -10.05 -6.85
C TYR A 38 -21.44 -9.95 -7.22
N VAL A 39 -20.53 -9.95 -6.25
CA VAL A 39 -19.08 -9.95 -6.50
C VAL A 39 -18.54 -11.37 -6.66
N LEU A 40 -19.04 -12.34 -5.87
CA LEU A 40 -18.58 -13.74 -5.92
C LEU A 40 -18.76 -14.36 -7.31
N GLY A 41 -19.92 -14.17 -7.92
CA GLY A 41 -20.20 -14.67 -9.27
C GLY A 41 -20.29 -16.20 -9.40
N GLU A 42 -20.47 -16.92 -8.31
CA GLU A 42 -20.47 -18.39 -8.31
C GLU A 42 -21.79 -18.96 -8.85
N SER A 43 -22.88 -18.85 -8.09
CA SER A 43 -24.22 -19.34 -8.52
C SER A 43 -25.09 -18.21 -9.11
N VAL A 44 -24.65 -17.00 -9.04
CA VAL A 44 -25.30 -15.78 -9.54
C VAL A 44 -24.32 -15.04 -10.43
N ALA A 45 -24.74 -14.69 -11.66
CA ALA A 45 -23.87 -13.93 -12.54
C ALA A 45 -23.38 -12.63 -11.88
N PRO A 46 -22.08 -12.30 -11.97
CA PRO A 46 -21.53 -11.10 -11.37
C PRO A 46 -22.21 -9.84 -11.87
N ASN A 47 -22.51 -8.91 -10.96
CA ASN A 47 -23.02 -7.59 -11.31
C ASN A 47 -22.32 -6.52 -10.49
N TYR A 48 -21.18 -6.07 -10.97
CA TYR A 48 -20.30 -5.13 -10.27
C TYR A 48 -20.92 -3.74 -10.08
N GLU A 49 -21.82 -3.31 -10.98
CA GLU A 49 -22.57 -2.07 -10.81
C GLU A 49 -23.53 -2.15 -9.62
N LYS A 50 -24.35 -3.21 -9.56
CA LYS A 50 -25.24 -3.43 -8.42
C LYS A 50 -24.45 -3.61 -7.12
N ALA A 51 -23.36 -4.37 -7.15
CA ALA A 51 -22.49 -4.57 -5.99
C ALA A 51 -21.94 -3.24 -5.47
N SER A 52 -21.47 -2.36 -6.38
CA SER A 52 -20.99 -1.05 -5.98
C SER A 52 -22.06 -0.20 -5.33
N LYS A 53 -23.22 -0.05 -5.97
CA LYS A 53 -24.33 0.77 -5.46
C LYS A 53 -24.88 0.28 -4.12
N LEU A 54 -25.06 -1.04 -3.97
CA LEU A 54 -25.52 -1.66 -2.72
C LEU A 54 -24.50 -1.53 -1.58
N SER A 55 -23.23 -1.32 -1.90
CA SER A 55 -22.19 -1.14 -0.89
C SER A 55 -22.04 0.30 -0.41
N ASP A 56 -22.67 1.29 -1.04
CA ASP A 56 -22.43 2.71 -0.73
C ASP A 56 -22.90 3.08 0.69
N GLU A 57 -24.11 2.70 1.05
CA GLU A 57 -24.66 3.02 2.39
C GLU A 57 -23.98 2.19 3.49
N PRO A 58 -23.84 0.84 3.37
CA PRO A 58 -23.08 0.06 4.33
C PRO A 58 -21.64 0.52 4.51
N LEU A 59 -20.98 1.02 3.44
CA LEU A 59 -19.60 1.54 3.53
C LEU A 59 -19.53 2.79 4.41
N LYS A 60 -20.50 3.72 4.31
CA LYS A 60 -20.60 4.90 5.19
C LYS A 60 -20.76 4.50 6.65
N MET A 61 -21.45 3.39 6.90
CA MET A 61 -21.61 2.80 8.22
C MET A 61 -20.42 1.94 8.66
N ASN A 62 -19.31 1.97 7.90
CA ASN A 62 -18.07 1.25 8.20
C ASN A 62 -18.22 -0.28 8.27
N MET A 63 -19.17 -0.86 7.54
CA MET A 63 -19.48 -2.29 7.60
C MET A 63 -18.43 -3.14 6.84
N PRO A 64 -17.98 -4.28 7.39
CA PRO A 64 -16.82 -5.01 6.89
C PRO A 64 -17.01 -5.64 5.50
N ILE A 65 -18.19 -6.18 5.20
CA ILE A 65 -18.44 -6.82 3.90
C ILE A 65 -18.45 -5.76 2.79
N ALA A 66 -19.06 -4.59 3.05
CA ALA A 66 -19.06 -3.49 2.09
C ALA A 66 -17.66 -2.95 1.81
N GLN A 67 -16.80 -2.89 2.83
CA GLN A 67 -15.39 -2.54 2.67
C GLN A 67 -14.67 -3.53 1.76
N TYR A 68 -14.89 -4.83 1.97
CA TYR A 68 -14.33 -5.89 1.12
C TYR A 68 -14.81 -5.75 -0.33
N VAL A 69 -16.13 -5.59 -0.55
CA VAL A 69 -16.72 -5.45 -1.88
C VAL A 69 -16.11 -4.26 -2.62
N LYS A 70 -16.07 -3.08 -2.00
CA LYS A 70 -15.45 -1.89 -2.61
C LYS A 70 -13.95 -2.07 -2.88
N ALA A 71 -13.24 -2.74 -1.97
CA ALA A 71 -11.83 -3.07 -2.16
C ALA A 71 -11.63 -3.96 -3.40
N TYR A 72 -12.42 -5.01 -3.55
CA TYR A 72 -12.38 -5.92 -4.68
C TYR A 72 -12.65 -5.20 -6.02
N LEU A 73 -13.67 -4.35 -6.05
CA LEU A 73 -14.01 -3.57 -7.24
C LEU A 73 -12.86 -2.62 -7.64
N MET A 74 -12.25 -1.93 -6.66
CA MET A 74 -11.12 -1.02 -6.90
C MET A 74 -9.83 -1.76 -7.25
N GLU A 75 -9.58 -2.95 -6.70
CA GLU A 75 -8.41 -3.75 -7.04
C GLU A 75 -8.43 -4.17 -8.51
N ASN A 76 -9.58 -4.61 -9.00
CA ASN A 76 -9.76 -5.13 -10.34
C ASN A 76 -10.12 -4.04 -11.36
N GLY A 77 -10.57 -2.87 -10.92
CA GLY A 77 -11.08 -1.81 -11.78
C GLY A 77 -12.46 -2.11 -12.35
N PHE A 78 -13.26 -2.92 -11.66
CA PHE A 78 -14.63 -3.28 -12.05
C PHE A 78 -15.61 -2.22 -11.56
N TYR A 79 -16.22 -1.48 -12.50
CA TYR A 79 -17.16 -0.39 -12.23
C TYR A 79 -16.58 0.77 -11.38
N GLU A 80 -15.57 0.52 -10.57
CA GLU A 80 -14.83 1.50 -9.78
C GLU A 80 -13.46 1.78 -10.43
N LYS A 81 -12.96 3.02 -10.29
CA LYS A 81 -11.61 3.35 -10.75
C LYS A 81 -10.56 2.52 -9.99
N LYS A 82 -9.71 1.81 -10.74
CA LYS A 82 -8.63 1.00 -10.16
C LYS A 82 -7.75 1.82 -9.23
N ASN A 83 -7.63 1.36 -7.98
CA ASN A 83 -6.81 1.98 -6.95
C ASN A 83 -6.36 0.95 -5.91
N LEU A 84 -5.18 0.37 -6.12
CA LEU A 84 -4.64 -0.70 -5.28
C LEU A 84 -4.37 -0.25 -3.83
N ASN A 85 -3.94 0.99 -3.63
CA ASN A 85 -3.66 1.50 -2.28
C ASN A 85 -4.95 1.61 -1.45
N LYS A 86 -6.00 2.16 -2.06
CA LYS A 86 -7.31 2.30 -1.39
C LYS A 86 -7.99 0.95 -1.20
N ALA A 87 -7.84 0.04 -2.15
CA ALA A 87 -8.30 -1.34 -2.02
C ALA A 87 -7.65 -2.03 -0.81
N LEU A 88 -6.32 -1.96 -0.68
CA LEU A 88 -5.61 -2.54 0.45
C LEU A 88 -6.01 -1.92 1.80
N GLU A 89 -6.25 -0.60 1.85
CA GLU A 89 -6.76 0.08 3.04
C GLU A 89 -8.13 -0.49 3.45
N LEU A 90 -9.05 -0.65 2.50
CA LEU A 90 -10.39 -1.17 2.76
C LEU A 90 -10.36 -2.66 3.13
N TYR A 91 -9.55 -3.49 2.46
CA TYR A 91 -9.34 -4.88 2.88
C TYR A 91 -8.80 -4.97 4.30
N THR A 92 -7.84 -4.10 4.66
CA THR A 92 -7.28 -4.08 6.01
C THR A 92 -8.34 -3.74 7.06
N LYS A 93 -9.19 -2.73 6.80
CA LYS A 93 -10.30 -2.37 7.70
C LYS A 93 -11.29 -3.52 7.86
N SER A 94 -11.65 -4.17 6.77
CA SER A 94 -12.55 -5.32 6.75
C SER A 94 -11.97 -6.51 7.55
N ALA A 95 -10.70 -6.86 7.32
CA ALA A 95 -10.01 -7.93 8.04
C ALA A 95 -9.90 -7.67 9.56
N LEU A 96 -9.63 -6.42 9.96
CA LEU A 96 -9.58 -6.01 11.37
C LEU A 96 -10.92 -6.14 12.07
N GLN A 97 -12.03 -6.05 11.34
CA GLN A 97 -13.38 -6.30 11.84
C GLN A 97 -13.78 -7.78 11.82
N GLY A 98 -12.86 -8.68 11.44
CA GLY A 98 -13.06 -10.13 11.48
C GLY A 98 -13.67 -10.74 10.22
N PHE A 99 -13.76 -10.01 9.10
CA PHE A 99 -14.23 -10.59 7.85
C PHE A 99 -13.11 -11.43 7.21
N GLU A 100 -13.24 -12.77 7.30
CA GLU A 100 -12.21 -13.73 6.88
C GLU A 100 -11.75 -13.56 5.42
N PRO A 101 -12.64 -13.38 4.42
CA PRO A 101 -12.19 -13.22 3.03
C PRO A 101 -11.24 -12.03 2.79
N ALA A 102 -11.26 -11.02 3.67
CA ALA A 102 -10.36 -9.87 3.55
C ALA A 102 -8.93 -10.14 4.03
N LYS A 103 -8.68 -11.23 4.76
CA LYS A 103 -7.36 -11.55 5.31
C LYS A 103 -6.37 -11.98 4.23
N GLU A 104 -6.82 -12.72 3.24
CA GLU A 104 -5.97 -13.23 2.15
C GLU A 104 -5.35 -12.10 1.31
N PRO A 105 -6.11 -11.12 0.76
CA PRO A 105 -5.53 -9.99 0.04
C PRO A 105 -4.53 -9.19 0.88
N VAL A 106 -4.78 -9.01 2.17
CA VAL A 106 -3.86 -8.32 3.08
C VAL A 106 -2.56 -9.11 3.28
N ALA A 107 -2.67 -10.43 3.47
CA ALA A 107 -1.51 -11.31 3.62
C ALA A 107 -0.66 -11.35 2.34
N LEU A 108 -1.30 -11.45 1.17
CA LEU A 108 -0.64 -11.43 -0.14
C LEU A 108 0.09 -10.11 -0.39
N ALA A 109 -0.52 -8.97 -0.06
CA ALA A 109 0.13 -7.66 -0.19
C ALA A 109 1.37 -7.56 0.71
N ARG A 110 1.31 -8.09 1.93
CA ARG A 110 2.47 -8.17 2.85
C ARG A 110 3.57 -9.05 2.27
N TYR A 111 3.24 -10.25 1.81
CA TYR A 111 4.19 -11.18 1.20
C TYR A 111 4.89 -10.56 -0.02
N ASN A 112 4.16 -9.89 -0.90
CA ASN A 112 4.73 -9.24 -2.08
C ASN A 112 5.70 -8.11 -1.70
N LYS A 113 5.41 -7.34 -0.65
CA LYS A 113 6.34 -6.33 -0.11
C LYS A 113 7.61 -6.98 0.45
N GLU A 114 7.49 -8.05 1.21
CA GLU A 114 8.63 -8.79 1.75
C GLU A 114 9.51 -9.35 0.62
N LYS A 115 8.89 -9.97 -0.40
CA LYS A 115 9.61 -10.50 -1.56
C LYS A 115 10.35 -9.43 -2.36
N GLN A 116 9.79 -8.23 -2.52
CA GLN A 116 10.49 -7.11 -3.15
C GLN A 116 11.74 -6.70 -2.35
N ILE A 117 11.65 -6.68 -1.03
CA ILE A 117 12.79 -6.39 -0.17
C ILE A 117 13.86 -7.46 -0.23
N ASP A 118 13.49 -8.74 -0.24
CA ASP A 118 14.43 -9.84 -0.39
C ASP A 118 15.16 -9.75 -1.74
N SER A 119 14.46 -9.38 -2.81
CA SER A 119 15.06 -9.13 -4.12
C SER A 119 16.09 -8.00 -4.08
N LEU A 120 15.76 -6.88 -3.41
CA LEU A 120 16.69 -5.76 -3.22
C LEU A 120 17.90 -6.15 -2.35
N LEU A 121 17.69 -6.96 -1.32
CA LEU A 121 18.78 -7.47 -0.48
C LEU A 121 19.71 -8.40 -1.26
N ASN A 122 19.19 -9.23 -2.15
CA ASN A 122 19.99 -10.10 -3.02
C ASN A 122 20.80 -9.30 -4.03
N LEU A 123 20.25 -8.21 -4.61
CA LEU A 123 21.00 -7.30 -5.49
C LEU A 123 22.16 -6.61 -4.78
N LYS A 124 22.13 -6.48 -3.46
CA LYS A 124 23.23 -5.93 -2.65
C LYS A 124 24.56 -6.62 -2.89
N THR A 125 24.55 -7.91 -3.22
CA THR A 125 25.76 -8.68 -3.53
C THR A 125 26.35 -8.34 -4.88
N ILE A 126 25.54 -7.85 -5.82
CA ILE A 126 25.91 -7.60 -7.23
C ILE A 126 26.30 -6.12 -7.44
N LYS A 127 25.50 -5.19 -6.88
CA LYS A 127 25.70 -3.73 -7.04
C LYS A 127 25.62 -3.03 -5.69
N ARG A 128 26.65 -3.18 -4.89
CA ARG A 128 26.63 -2.77 -3.46
C ARG A 128 26.19 -1.32 -3.20
N ALA A 129 26.77 -0.35 -3.89
CA ALA A 129 26.52 1.07 -3.60
C ALA A 129 25.10 1.50 -3.99
N GLU A 130 24.66 1.17 -5.20
CA GLU A 130 23.31 1.47 -5.69
C GLU A 130 22.24 0.80 -4.87
N THR A 131 22.44 -0.49 -4.53
CA THR A 131 21.48 -1.24 -3.69
C THR A 131 21.38 -0.66 -2.28
N ASN A 132 22.49 -0.27 -1.68
CA ASN A 132 22.49 0.41 -0.38
C ASN A 132 21.75 1.74 -0.46
N TYR A 133 21.88 2.51 -1.55
CA TYR A 133 21.13 3.73 -1.77
C TYR A 133 19.62 3.46 -1.81
N ILE A 134 19.17 2.51 -2.64
CA ILE A 134 17.75 2.13 -2.79
C ILE A 134 17.17 1.70 -1.43
N LEU A 135 17.86 0.79 -0.73
CA LEU A 135 17.44 0.35 0.61
C LEU A 135 17.37 1.50 1.61
N GLY A 136 18.33 2.43 1.53
CA GLY A 136 18.36 3.61 2.38
C GLY A 136 17.14 4.50 2.21
N VAL A 137 16.80 4.82 0.98
CA VAL A 137 15.62 5.62 0.63
C VAL A 137 14.33 4.89 1.07
N GLU A 138 14.21 3.59 0.78
CA GLU A 138 13.01 2.81 1.14
C GLU A 138 12.78 2.70 2.65
N TYR A 139 13.83 2.50 3.45
CA TYR A 139 13.68 2.49 4.91
C TYR A 139 13.34 3.87 5.49
N ILE A 140 13.73 4.96 4.85
CA ILE A 140 13.35 6.33 5.27
C ILE A 140 11.91 6.66 4.86
N ALA A 141 11.52 6.31 3.65
CA ALA A 141 10.18 6.56 3.13
C ALA A 141 9.13 5.65 3.81
N GLY A 142 9.44 4.36 3.95
CA GLY A 142 8.54 3.36 4.50
C GLY A 142 7.49 2.86 3.50
N ASN A 143 7.80 2.90 2.19
CA ASN A 143 6.86 2.48 1.14
C ASN A 143 6.76 0.96 1.02
N LEU A 144 7.91 0.29 0.86
CA LEU A 144 8.00 -1.17 0.69
C LEU A 144 8.25 -1.91 2.01
N VAL A 145 8.82 -1.22 3.00
CA VAL A 145 9.15 -1.76 4.32
C VAL A 145 8.63 -0.88 5.45
N LYS A 146 8.49 -1.43 6.63
CA LYS A 146 8.22 -0.62 7.83
C LYS A 146 9.31 0.44 7.97
N LYS A 147 8.89 1.70 8.05
CA LYS A 147 9.78 2.85 8.20
C LYS A 147 10.78 2.66 9.36
N ASN A 148 12.06 2.83 9.05
CA ASN A 148 13.15 2.79 10.02
C ASN A 148 14.24 3.78 9.62
N VAL A 149 14.12 5.00 10.09
CA VAL A 149 15.03 6.10 9.76
C VAL A 149 16.49 5.78 10.08
N LYS A 150 16.77 5.16 11.25
CA LYS A 150 18.13 4.80 11.66
C LYS A 150 18.76 3.81 10.68
N LYS A 151 18.01 2.78 10.28
CA LYS A 151 18.46 1.77 9.31
C LYS A 151 18.65 2.38 7.92
N GLY A 152 17.73 3.25 7.49
CA GLY A 152 17.82 3.96 6.21
C GLY A 152 19.04 4.87 6.12
N LEU A 153 19.32 5.66 7.15
CA LEU A 153 20.52 6.49 7.22
C LEU A 153 21.81 5.66 7.18
N ASN A 154 21.84 4.51 7.86
CA ASN A 154 23.00 3.62 7.82
C ASN A 154 23.26 3.10 6.38
N TYR A 155 22.23 2.69 5.67
CA TYR A 155 22.35 2.29 4.27
C TYR A 155 22.80 3.43 3.35
N LEU A 156 22.24 4.64 3.50
CA LEU A 156 22.68 5.82 2.70
C LEU A 156 24.14 6.18 3.01
N THR A 157 24.55 6.13 4.28
CA THR A 157 25.94 6.38 4.67
C THR A 157 26.87 5.31 4.09
N THR A 158 26.47 4.05 4.05
CA THR A 158 27.24 2.98 3.42
C THR A 158 27.35 3.20 1.90
N ALA A 159 26.27 3.58 1.24
CA ALA A 159 26.29 3.89 -0.21
C ALA A 159 27.20 5.07 -0.53
N SER A 160 27.13 6.15 0.29
CA SER A 160 28.00 7.32 0.10
C SER A 160 29.48 6.98 0.30
N SER A 161 29.82 6.21 1.33
CA SER A 161 31.20 5.75 1.56
C SER A 161 31.74 4.85 0.42
N GLN A 162 30.85 4.26 -0.37
CA GLN A 162 31.17 3.49 -1.58
C GLN A 162 31.25 4.37 -2.85
N GLY A 163 31.18 5.69 -2.72
CA GLY A 163 31.29 6.62 -3.82
C GLY A 163 30.03 6.84 -4.64
N TYR A 164 28.85 6.49 -4.10
CA TYR A 164 27.57 6.71 -4.80
C TYR A 164 27.09 8.16 -4.63
N ALA A 165 27.18 8.95 -5.69
CA ALA A 165 26.93 10.40 -5.66
C ALA A 165 25.51 10.77 -5.20
N GLU A 166 24.51 10.03 -5.64
CA GLU A 166 23.11 10.23 -5.26
C GLU A 166 22.86 9.99 -3.77
N ALA A 167 23.63 9.12 -3.13
CA ALA A 167 23.54 8.91 -1.69
C ALA A 167 24.03 10.13 -0.90
N TYR A 168 25.11 10.77 -1.35
CA TYR A 168 25.56 12.05 -0.79
C TYR A 168 24.51 13.15 -0.97
N LEU A 169 23.92 13.26 -2.18
CA LEU A 169 22.86 14.21 -2.47
C LEU A 169 21.66 14.03 -1.52
N GLU A 170 21.22 12.79 -1.36
CA GLU A 170 20.05 12.48 -0.51
C GLU A 170 20.34 12.77 0.98
N LEU A 171 21.52 12.40 1.48
CA LEU A 171 21.93 12.78 2.83
C LEU A 171 21.98 14.30 3.00
N GLY A 172 22.48 15.02 2.00
CA GLY A 172 22.44 16.49 2.00
C GLY A 172 21.03 17.05 2.14
N LYS A 173 20.06 16.55 1.35
CA LYS A 173 18.64 16.93 1.41
C LYS A 173 18.03 16.64 2.79
N ILE A 174 18.32 15.45 3.36
CA ILE A 174 17.82 15.04 4.67
C ILE A 174 18.30 16.00 5.77
N TYR A 175 19.60 16.33 5.82
CA TYR A 175 20.13 17.26 6.81
C TYR A 175 19.75 18.73 6.56
N LYS A 176 19.52 19.13 5.31
CA LYS A 176 19.06 20.49 4.96
C LYS A 176 17.63 20.72 5.39
N THR A 177 16.74 19.77 5.12
CA THR A 177 15.31 19.94 5.41
C THR A 177 14.98 19.75 6.90
N GLY A 178 15.69 18.88 7.60
CA GLY A 178 15.42 18.57 8.99
C GLY A 178 14.13 17.79 9.26
N LYS A 179 13.46 17.28 8.20
CA LYS A 179 12.18 16.56 8.33
C LYS A 179 12.36 15.15 8.90
N VAL A 180 13.49 14.52 8.64
CA VAL A 180 13.78 13.14 9.01
C VAL A 180 14.70 13.08 10.23
N VAL A 181 15.67 14.00 10.30
CA VAL A 181 16.63 14.17 11.40
C VAL A 181 16.76 15.64 11.74
N ARG A 182 17.35 15.95 12.89
CA ARG A 182 17.62 17.36 13.27
C ARG A 182 18.42 18.06 12.16
N ARG A 183 17.92 19.19 11.71
CA ARG A 183 18.54 20.02 10.67
C ARG A 183 20.00 20.35 11.03
N ASN A 184 20.89 20.21 10.03
CA ASN A 184 22.30 20.54 10.14
C ASN A 184 22.84 21.03 8.81
N ASN A 185 22.83 22.36 8.62
CA ASN A 185 23.24 23.00 7.37
C ASN A 185 24.73 22.73 7.04
N LYS A 186 25.60 22.66 8.04
CA LYS A 186 27.04 22.39 7.82
C LYS A 186 27.24 20.98 7.24
N LYS A 187 26.57 19.96 7.82
CA LYS A 187 26.60 18.61 7.28
C LYS A 187 25.99 18.55 5.87
N ALA A 188 24.86 19.21 5.67
CA ALA A 188 24.19 19.24 4.37
C ALA A 188 25.11 19.79 3.28
N THR A 189 25.78 20.94 3.54
CA THR A 189 26.71 21.57 2.59
C THR A 189 27.90 20.64 2.27
N ASN A 190 28.45 19.94 3.26
CA ASN A 190 29.53 18.99 3.02
C ASN A 190 29.06 17.84 2.10
N TYR A 191 27.91 17.25 2.39
CA TYR A 191 27.35 16.20 1.55
C TYR A 191 27.07 16.68 0.11
N PHE A 192 26.58 17.91 -0.09
CA PHE A 192 26.41 18.47 -1.43
C PHE A 192 27.73 18.69 -2.16
N LYS A 193 28.79 19.13 -1.46
CA LYS A 193 30.13 19.23 -2.04
C LYS A 193 30.65 17.86 -2.49
N ASP A 194 30.54 16.84 -1.62
CA ASP A 194 30.98 15.50 -1.96
C ASP A 194 30.22 14.92 -3.16
N ALA A 195 28.89 15.14 -3.22
CA ALA A 195 28.08 14.73 -4.35
C ALA A 195 28.50 15.45 -5.67
N ALA A 196 28.79 16.76 -5.60
CA ALA A 196 29.23 17.56 -6.75
C ALA A 196 30.61 17.10 -7.25
N ILE A 197 31.56 16.81 -6.35
CA ILE A 197 32.87 16.24 -6.69
C ILE A 197 32.73 14.91 -7.45
N LEU A 198 31.74 14.11 -7.12
CA LEU A 198 31.42 12.84 -7.81
C LEU A 198 30.58 13.03 -9.07
N GLY A 199 30.38 14.26 -9.53
CA GLY A 199 29.70 14.57 -10.79
C GLY A 199 28.17 14.69 -10.71
N CYS A 200 27.58 14.75 -9.50
CA CYS A 200 26.16 14.98 -9.35
C CYS A 200 25.81 16.46 -9.59
N LYS A 201 25.39 16.79 -10.81
CA LYS A 201 25.03 18.16 -11.23
C LYS A 201 23.94 18.79 -10.36
N GLU A 202 22.97 18.02 -9.88
CA GLU A 202 21.91 18.52 -9.03
C GLU A 202 22.48 19.09 -7.72
N ALA A 203 23.52 18.49 -7.17
CA ALA A 203 24.14 18.92 -5.91
C ALA A 203 24.73 20.33 -6.01
N GLU A 204 25.20 20.76 -7.19
CA GLU A 204 25.75 22.10 -7.41
C GLU A 204 24.72 23.20 -7.12
N SER A 205 23.45 22.94 -7.41
CA SER A 205 22.35 23.89 -7.16
C SER A 205 22.12 24.18 -5.68
N TYR A 206 22.63 23.33 -4.80
CA TYR A 206 22.51 23.45 -3.35
C TYR A 206 23.72 24.15 -2.69
N LEU A 207 24.78 24.39 -3.45
CA LEU A 207 25.98 25.07 -3.00
C LEU A 207 25.86 26.60 -3.19
N PRO A 208 26.49 27.41 -2.33
CA PRO A 208 26.55 28.84 -2.56
C PRO A 208 27.28 29.13 -3.86
N SER A 209 26.69 30.01 -4.69
CA SER A 209 27.35 30.48 -5.90
C SER A 209 28.68 31.16 -5.50
N ASN A 210 29.80 30.66 -6.00
CA ASN A 210 31.05 31.38 -5.88
C ASN A 210 30.89 32.71 -6.66
N LYS A 211 30.52 33.77 -5.96
CA LYS A 211 30.69 35.16 -6.42
C LYS A 211 32.06 35.65 -6.06
#